data_67e956c35d2568c3b7176095ce3184b8
#
_entry.id   67e956c35d2568c3b7176095ce3184b8
#
_cell.length_a   1.000
_cell.length_b   1.000
_cell.length_c   1.000
_cell.angle_alpha   90.00
_cell.angle_beta   90.00
_cell.angle_gamma   90.00
#
_symmetry.space_group_name_H-M   'P 1'
#
loop_
_entity.id
_entity.type
_entity.pdbx_description
1 polymer ?
#
loop_
_entity_poly.entity_id
_entity_poly.type
_entity_poly.pdbx_seq_one_letter_code
_entity_poly.pdbx_strand_id
1 'polypeptide(L)'
;MKQIQDAYIVAATRTPIGRSHRGFFKNTRPDDLLVKALQAVLAQVPSLDPAAIEDIICGCAIPEGPQGLNIARIGAVLAGLPHSVGGITVNRFCASGLSAVQMAADRIRVGEAEVMIAAGVESMSMVPMSGNSPSLSPAMFANDENIGIAYGMGLTAEKVAQQWKVSRQAQDEFAYASHMKALKAQQAGEFLAEITPVEVTDRTANLETGEVITKTRTVSLDEGARPDTTVEGLAKLRTVFAARGSVTAGNSSQTSDGAGALVLASEKAVKQFGLKPLARFVSYAAKGVPPHIMGIGPIEAIPAALRYAGLSHNDIDWFELNEAFAAQSLAVMNTLGLDPAKVNPMGGAIALGHPLGATGAIRAATVIHALQRHQLKYGMVTMCVGMGQGAAGIFERV
;
A
#
# COMPACT_ATOMS: atom_id res chain seq x y z
N MET A 1 -33.26 -14.03 -6.20
CA MET A 1 -32.22 -13.10 -5.71
C MET A 1 -30.87 -13.80 -5.80
N LYS A 2 -29.84 -13.17 -6.38
CA LYS A 2 -28.47 -13.71 -6.29
C LYS A 2 -28.07 -13.72 -4.81
N GLN A 3 -27.57 -14.86 -4.34
CA GLN A 3 -27.06 -14.98 -2.98
C GLN A 3 -25.66 -14.38 -2.91
N ILE A 4 -25.37 -13.58 -1.88
CA ILE A 4 -24.02 -13.07 -1.65
C ILE A 4 -23.09 -14.26 -1.36
N GLN A 5 -21.98 -14.36 -2.09
CA GLN A 5 -20.97 -15.40 -1.90
C GLN A 5 -19.67 -14.85 -1.33
N ASP A 6 -18.79 -15.73 -0.86
CA ASP A 6 -17.48 -15.33 -0.40
C ASP A 6 -16.52 -15.06 -1.57
N ALA A 7 -15.59 -14.12 -1.37
CA ALA A 7 -14.47 -13.87 -2.24
C ALA A 7 -13.18 -14.31 -1.54
N TYR A 8 -12.51 -15.30 -2.11
CA TYR A 8 -11.28 -15.86 -1.58
C TYR A 8 -10.07 -15.28 -2.27
N ILE A 9 -9.04 -14.96 -1.51
CA ILE A 9 -7.72 -14.62 -2.04
C ILE A 9 -6.95 -15.94 -2.16
N VAL A 10 -6.55 -16.30 -3.38
CA VAL A 10 -5.87 -17.56 -3.70
C VAL A 10 -4.39 -17.38 -4.04
N ALA A 11 -3.98 -16.16 -4.33
CA ALA A 11 -2.58 -15.79 -4.51
C ALA A 11 -2.38 -14.32 -4.12
N ALA A 12 -1.22 -13.99 -3.58
CA ALA A 12 -0.86 -12.63 -3.22
C ALA A 12 0.66 -12.44 -3.27
N THR A 13 1.13 -11.37 -3.92
CA THR A 13 2.55 -11.04 -4.02
C THR A 13 2.79 -9.55 -4.16
N ARG A 14 4.03 -9.15 -3.98
CA ARG A 14 4.49 -7.78 -4.20
C ARG A 14 5.91 -7.74 -4.73
N THR A 15 6.30 -6.66 -5.36
CA THR A 15 7.72 -6.35 -5.56
C THR A 15 8.36 -5.95 -4.23
N PRO A 16 9.69 -5.95 -4.12
CA PRO A 16 10.36 -5.13 -3.11
C PRO A 16 9.90 -3.68 -3.25
N ILE A 17 10.07 -2.88 -2.19
CA ILE A 17 9.81 -1.44 -2.22
C ILE A 17 11.14 -0.70 -2.37
N GLY A 18 11.25 0.10 -3.43
CA GLY A 18 12.41 0.95 -3.72
C GLY A 18 12.20 2.37 -3.18
N ARG A 19 13.28 3.04 -2.73
CA ARG A 19 13.24 4.47 -2.41
C ARG A 19 13.15 5.29 -3.69
N SER A 20 12.27 6.28 -3.72
CA SER A 20 12.17 7.14 -4.90
C SER A 20 13.47 7.94 -5.16
N HIS A 21 13.74 8.24 -6.41
CA HIS A 21 14.84 9.04 -6.95
C HIS A 21 16.25 8.52 -6.66
N ARG A 22 16.47 7.68 -5.65
CA ARG A 22 17.80 7.19 -5.23
C ARG A 22 17.89 5.68 -5.14
N GLY A 23 16.75 4.98 -5.07
CA GLY A 23 16.67 3.55 -4.90
C GLY A 23 16.82 2.76 -6.20
N PHE A 24 16.67 1.47 -6.07
CA PHE A 24 16.92 0.54 -7.17
C PHE A 24 15.86 0.62 -8.28
N PHE A 25 14.63 1.11 -8.00
CA PHE A 25 13.57 1.25 -9.01
C PHE A 25 13.48 2.63 -9.66
N LYS A 26 14.38 3.57 -9.32
CA LYS A 26 14.32 4.95 -9.82
C LYS A 26 14.24 5.08 -11.34
N ASN A 27 14.77 4.11 -12.08
CA ASN A 27 14.77 4.05 -13.55
C ASN A 27 13.87 2.92 -14.10
N THR A 28 13.14 2.21 -13.23
CA THR A 28 12.22 1.14 -13.63
C THR A 28 10.84 1.73 -13.85
N ARG A 29 10.26 1.48 -15.01
CA ARG A 29 8.93 1.98 -15.33
C ARG A 29 7.86 1.32 -14.45
N PRO A 30 6.83 2.07 -14.03
CA PRO A 30 5.74 1.51 -13.20
C PRO A 30 4.94 0.42 -13.92
N ASP A 31 4.75 0.53 -15.23
CA ASP A 31 4.11 -0.53 -16.03
C ASP A 31 4.93 -1.83 -16.01
N ASP A 32 6.27 -1.77 -16.05
CA ASP A 32 7.14 -2.95 -15.89
C ASP A 32 7.01 -3.56 -14.48
N LEU A 33 6.95 -2.74 -13.44
CA LEU A 33 6.72 -3.21 -12.06
C LEU A 33 5.36 -3.91 -11.92
N LEU A 34 4.31 -3.34 -12.50
CA LEU A 34 2.99 -3.96 -12.51
C LEU A 34 2.99 -5.29 -13.25
N VAL A 35 3.61 -5.35 -14.44
CA VAL A 35 3.74 -6.59 -15.22
C VAL A 35 4.43 -7.68 -14.41
N LYS A 36 5.52 -7.36 -13.69
CA LYS A 36 6.21 -8.31 -12.83
C LYS A 36 5.31 -8.84 -11.71
N ALA A 37 4.54 -7.96 -11.05
CA ALA A 37 3.61 -8.37 -10.01
C ALA A 37 2.48 -9.26 -10.56
N LEU A 38 1.91 -8.92 -11.73
CA LEU A 38 0.87 -9.71 -12.40
C LEU A 38 1.39 -11.09 -12.81
N GLN A 39 2.54 -11.17 -13.46
CA GLN A 39 3.15 -12.44 -13.85
C GLN A 39 3.47 -13.32 -12.63
N ALA A 40 3.98 -12.71 -11.56
CA ALA A 40 4.34 -13.42 -10.35
C ALA A 40 3.13 -13.95 -9.57
N VAL A 41 2.03 -13.19 -9.48
CA VAL A 41 0.83 -13.66 -8.80
C VAL A 41 0.15 -14.79 -9.57
N LEU A 42 0.18 -14.75 -10.91
CA LEU A 42 -0.34 -15.82 -11.77
C LEU A 42 0.51 -17.09 -11.67
N ALA A 43 1.82 -16.96 -11.52
CA ALA A 43 2.72 -18.11 -11.34
C ALA A 43 2.44 -18.88 -10.03
N GLN A 44 1.79 -18.26 -9.02
CA GLN A 44 1.37 -18.94 -7.79
C GLN A 44 0.14 -19.84 -7.98
N VAL A 45 -0.60 -19.65 -9.07
CA VAL A 45 -1.85 -20.40 -9.39
C VAL A 45 -1.79 -20.99 -10.80
N PRO A 46 -0.84 -21.88 -11.09
CA PRO A 46 -0.58 -22.37 -12.45
C PRO A 46 -1.74 -23.21 -13.03
N SER A 47 -2.66 -23.68 -12.21
CA SER A 47 -3.87 -24.40 -12.65
C SER A 47 -5.00 -23.46 -13.08
N LEU A 48 -4.91 -22.17 -12.79
CA LEU A 48 -5.90 -21.18 -13.21
C LEU A 48 -5.74 -20.91 -14.72
N ASP A 49 -6.83 -21.10 -15.47
CA ASP A 49 -6.88 -20.62 -16.86
C ASP A 49 -6.93 -19.08 -16.85
N PRO A 50 -5.95 -18.38 -17.43
CA PRO A 50 -5.97 -16.93 -17.49
C PRO A 50 -7.18 -16.35 -18.24
N ALA A 51 -7.82 -17.11 -19.11
CA ALA A 51 -9.05 -16.71 -19.81
C ALA A 51 -10.27 -16.64 -18.88
N ALA A 52 -10.22 -17.25 -17.70
CA ALA A 52 -11.26 -17.15 -16.68
C ALA A 52 -11.20 -15.85 -15.86
N ILE A 53 -10.16 -15.04 -16.01
CA ILE A 53 -10.04 -13.73 -15.35
C ILE A 53 -10.92 -12.74 -16.10
N GLU A 54 -11.91 -12.16 -15.43
CA GLU A 54 -12.81 -11.19 -16.06
C GLU A 54 -12.19 -9.79 -16.15
N ASP A 55 -11.50 -9.35 -15.09
CA ASP A 55 -11.02 -7.97 -15.04
C ASP A 55 -9.83 -7.82 -14.07
N ILE A 56 -9.02 -6.78 -14.30
CA ILE A 56 -7.98 -6.30 -13.39
C ILE A 56 -8.38 -4.93 -12.85
N ILE A 57 -8.45 -4.80 -11.53
CA ILE A 57 -8.62 -3.51 -10.87
C ILE A 57 -7.28 -3.12 -10.27
N CYS A 58 -6.69 -2.03 -10.77
CA CYS A 58 -5.37 -1.56 -10.32
C CYS A 58 -5.46 -0.18 -9.68
N GLY A 59 -4.99 -0.08 -8.43
CA GLY A 59 -4.83 1.19 -7.74
C GLY A 59 -3.59 1.94 -8.22
N CYS A 60 -3.76 3.23 -8.57
CA CYS A 60 -2.67 4.16 -8.86
C CYS A 60 -3.08 5.54 -8.34
N ALA A 61 -2.23 6.16 -7.52
CA ALA A 61 -2.59 7.42 -6.87
C ALA A 61 -2.44 8.63 -7.80
N ILE A 62 -1.44 8.61 -8.66
CA ILE A 62 -1.19 9.70 -9.63
C ILE A 62 -1.11 9.08 -11.03
N PRO A 63 -2.24 8.76 -11.67
CA PRO A 63 -2.26 8.08 -12.97
C PRO A 63 -1.88 9.02 -14.13
N GLU A 64 -0.62 9.46 -14.16
CA GLU A 64 -0.04 10.36 -15.13
C GLU A 64 1.29 9.83 -15.69
N GLY A 65 1.76 10.39 -16.80
CA GLY A 65 3.03 10.03 -17.42
C GLY A 65 3.17 8.52 -17.64
N PRO A 66 4.26 7.88 -17.18
CA PRO A 66 4.51 6.45 -17.40
C PRO A 66 3.53 5.51 -16.66
N GLN A 67 2.72 6.02 -15.74
CA GLN A 67 1.62 5.28 -15.08
C GLN A 67 0.24 5.87 -15.46
N GLY A 68 0.20 6.67 -16.52
CA GLY A 68 -1.00 7.32 -17.03
C GLY A 68 -1.90 6.41 -17.86
N LEU A 69 -2.92 7.03 -18.46
CA LEU A 69 -3.97 6.34 -19.21
C LEU A 69 -4.65 5.28 -18.31
N ASN A 70 -4.77 4.06 -18.81
CA ASN A 70 -5.29 2.92 -18.04
C ASN A 70 -4.17 1.90 -17.81
N ILE A 71 -3.34 2.15 -16.79
CA ILE A 71 -2.18 1.29 -16.49
C ILE A 71 -2.59 -0.15 -16.16
N ALA A 72 -3.80 -0.39 -15.65
CA ALA A 72 -4.33 -1.73 -15.43
C ALA A 72 -4.43 -2.51 -16.75
N ARG A 73 -5.02 -1.91 -17.77
CA ARG A 73 -5.16 -2.56 -19.09
C ARG A 73 -3.83 -2.69 -19.80
N ILE A 74 -2.97 -1.68 -19.70
CA ILE A 74 -1.60 -1.73 -20.23
C ILE A 74 -0.85 -2.90 -19.60
N GLY A 75 -0.88 -3.00 -18.27
CA GLY A 75 -0.25 -4.10 -17.52
C GLY A 75 -0.80 -5.48 -17.91
N ALA A 76 -2.13 -5.61 -18.11
CA ALA A 76 -2.75 -6.87 -18.55
C ALA A 76 -2.18 -7.35 -19.88
N VAL A 77 -2.14 -6.46 -20.87
CA VAL A 77 -1.65 -6.78 -22.23
C VAL A 77 -0.16 -7.11 -22.22
N LEU A 78 0.65 -6.29 -21.52
CA LEU A 78 2.10 -6.50 -21.44
C LEU A 78 2.47 -7.73 -20.60
N ALA A 79 1.64 -8.12 -19.63
CA ALA A 79 1.83 -9.36 -18.87
C ALA A 79 1.50 -10.62 -19.68
N GLY A 80 0.93 -10.47 -20.90
CA GLY A 80 0.56 -11.57 -21.77
C GLY A 80 -0.79 -12.20 -21.46
N LEU A 81 -1.66 -11.51 -20.72
CA LEU A 81 -3.02 -11.98 -20.45
C LEU A 81 -3.88 -11.96 -21.73
N PRO A 82 -4.88 -12.84 -21.83
CA PRO A 82 -5.81 -12.85 -22.96
C PRO A 82 -6.50 -11.48 -23.16
N HIS A 83 -6.80 -11.14 -24.42
CA HIS A 83 -7.47 -9.87 -24.73
C HIS A 83 -8.89 -9.74 -24.16
N SER A 84 -9.49 -10.87 -23.74
CA SER A 84 -10.76 -10.90 -23.02
C SER A 84 -10.70 -10.29 -21.63
N VAL A 85 -9.52 -10.29 -20.98
CA VAL A 85 -9.35 -9.73 -19.64
C VAL A 85 -9.45 -8.22 -19.68
N GLY A 86 -10.40 -7.63 -18.96
CA GLY A 86 -10.55 -6.18 -18.84
C GLY A 86 -9.44 -5.54 -18.00
N GLY A 87 -9.57 -4.24 -17.76
CA GLY A 87 -8.68 -3.51 -16.87
C GLY A 87 -9.23 -2.14 -16.53
N ILE A 88 -9.21 -1.77 -15.25
CA ILE A 88 -9.59 -0.43 -14.77
C ILE A 88 -8.57 0.08 -13.76
N THR A 89 -8.20 1.35 -13.91
CA THR A 89 -7.34 2.05 -12.95
C THR A 89 -8.21 2.89 -12.01
N VAL A 90 -8.01 2.73 -10.71
CA VAL A 90 -8.78 3.43 -9.67
C VAL A 90 -7.87 4.27 -8.79
N ASN A 91 -8.40 5.42 -8.35
CA ASN A 91 -7.68 6.37 -7.50
C ASN A 91 -8.48 6.67 -6.23
N ARG A 92 -7.90 6.31 -5.10
CA ARG A 92 -8.19 6.77 -3.75
C ARG A 92 -6.86 7.07 -3.04
N PHE A 93 -5.93 7.73 -3.74
CA PHE A 93 -4.59 8.02 -3.25
C PHE A 93 -3.94 6.80 -2.56
N CYS A 94 -3.52 6.94 -1.30
CA CYS A 94 -2.86 5.88 -0.52
C CYS A 94 -3.66 4.56 -0.44
N ALA A 95 -5.00 4.62 -0.50
CA ALA A 95 -5.88 3.46 -0.40
C ALA A 95 -6.31 2.87 -1.75
N SER A 96 -5.76 3.33 -2.88
CA SER A 96 -6.17 2.87 -4.20
C SER A 96 -6.05 1.35 -4.34
N GLY A 97 -4.93 0.76 -3.93
CA GLY A 97 -4.72 -0.68 -3.99
C GLY A 97 -5.66 -1.48 -3.07
N LEU A 98 -5.97 -0.97 -1.88
CA LEU A 98 -6.94 -1.61 -0.98
C LEU A 98 -8.37 -1.49 -1.52
N SER A 99 -8.71 -0.34 -2.13
CA SER A 99 -9.99 -0.17 -2.84
C SER A 99 -10.10 -1.09 -4.05
N ALA A 100 -9.01 -1.35 -4.76
CA ALA A 100 -8.97 -2.33 -5.85
C ALA A 100 -9.31 -3.75 -5.35
N VAL A 101 -8.75 -4.15 -4.18
CA VAL A 101 -9.07 -5.45 -3.55
C VAL A 101 -10.56 -5.52 -3.20
N GLN A 102 -11.09 -4.46 -2.57
CA GLN A 102 -12.52 -4.39 -2.22
C GLN A 102 -13.41 -4.49 -3.46
N MET A 103 -13.15 -3.69 -4.49
CA MET A 103 -13.98 -3.70 -5.71
C MET A 103 -13.94 -5.04 -6.44
N ALA A 104 -12.77 -5.70 -6.50
CA ALA A 104 -12.64 -7.04 -7.05
C ALA A 104 -13.42 -8.08 -6.23
N ALA A 105 -13.29 -8.02 -4.90
CA ALA A 105 -14.04 -8.90 -4.00
C ALA A 105 -15.56 -8.70 -4.14
N ASP A 106 -16.04 -7.46 -4.23
CA ASP A 106 -17.48 -7.18 -4.34
C ASP A 106 -18.07 -7.69 -5.66
N ARG A 107 -17.35 -7.60 -6.80
CA ARG A 107 -17.78 -8.19 -8.07
C ARG A 107 -17.99 -9.71 -7.96
N ILE A 108 -17.09 -10.40 -7.25
CA ILE A 108 -17.23 -11.83 -6.95
C ILE A 108 -18.41 -12.05 -6.02
N ARG A 109 -18.51 -11.31 -4.92
CA ARG A 109 -19.55 -11.48 -3.90
C ARG A 109 -20.97 -11.33 -4.43
N VAL A 110 -21.19 -10.43 -5.38
CA VAL A 110 -22.50 -10.26 -6.03
C VAL A 110 -22.71 -11.19 -7.22
N GLY A 111 -21.74 -12.08 -7.52
CA GLY A 111 -21.83 -13.09 -8.59
C GLY A 111 -21.76 -12.49 -10.00
N GLU A 112 -21.05 -11.37 -10.16
CA GLU A 112 -20.74 -10.77 -11.47
C GLU A 112 -19.42 -11.26 -12.05
N ALA A 113 -18.54 -11.81 -11.21
CA ALA A 113 -17.25 -12.36 -11.60
C ALA A 113 -16.96 -13.65 -10.82
N GLU A 114 -16.21 -14.55 -11.44
CA GLU A 114 -15.70 -15.76 -10.77
C GLU A 114 -14.22 -15.61 -10.40
N VAL A 115 -13.42 -14.92 -11.21
CA VAL A 115 -12.00 -14.65 -10.96
C VAL A 115 -11.67 -13.19 -11.31
N MET A 116 -11.01 -12.52 -10.38
CA MET A 116 -10.55 -11.13 -10.54
C MET A 116 -9.10 -10.99 -10.12
N ILE A 117 -8.40 -10.01 -10.69
CA ILE A 117 -7.11 -9.56 -10.15
C ILE A 117 -7.29 -8.17 -9.53
N ALA A 118 -6.83 -8.02 -8.29
CA ALA A 118 -6.63 -6.73 -7.67
C ALA A 118 -5.14 -6.40 -7.60
N ALA A 119 -4.75 -5.20 -8.02
CA ALA A 119 -3.37 -4.78 -8.04
C ALA A 119 -3.21 -3.35 -7.55
N GLY A 120 -1.98 -2.94 -7.39
CA GLY A 120 -1.62 -1.55 -7.15
C GLY A 120 -0.19 -1.28 -7.62
N VAL A 121 0.03 -0.10 -8.15
CA VAL A 121 1.35 0.33 -8.64
C VAL A 121 1.55 1.81 -8.40
N GLU A 122 2.78 2.19 -8.09
CA GLU A 122 3.20 3.59 -8.00
C GLU A 122 4.70 3.71 -8.26
N SER A 123 5.10 4.71 -9.03
CA SER A 123 6.48 5.19 -9.12
C SER A 123 6.54 6.67 -8.75
N MET A 124 6.93 6.95 -7.52
CA MET A 124 7.17 8.33 -7.07
C MET A 124 8.54 8.86 -7.53
N SER A 125 9.35 8.00 -8.18
CA SER A 125 10.56 8.39 -8.89
C SER A 125 10.25 9.07 -10.21
N MET A 126 9.25 8.58 -10.94
CA MET A 126 8.95 9.05 -12.31
C MET A 126 7.76 10.00 -12.38
N VAL A 127 6.87 9.95 -11.37
CA VAL A 127 5.70 10.83 -11.29
C VAL A 127 5.69 11.55 -9.95
N PRO A 128 5.73 12.89 -9.94
CA PRO A 128 5.68 13.67 -8.71
C PRO A 128 4.36 13.46 -7.96
N MET A 129 4.38 13.57 -6.62
CA MET A 129 3.19 13.40 -5.78
C MET A 129 2.07 14.40 -6.11
N SER A 130 2.40 15.55 -6.66
CA SER A 130 1.42 16.57 -7.11
C SER A 130 0.93 16.36 -8.54
N GLY A 131 1.44 15.34 -9.25
CA GLY A 131 1.26 15.20 -10.69
C GLY A 131 2.21 16.11 -11.50
N ASN A 132 2.24 15.92 -12.83
CA ASN A 132 3.08 16.71 -13.74
C ASN A 132 2.46 18.07 -14.07
N SER A 133 1.14 18.17 -14.04
CA SER A 133 0.39 19.40 -14.38
C SER A 133 -0.72 19.64 -13.36
N PRO A 134 -0.39 19.95 -12.10
CA PRO A 134 -1.40 20.17 -11.07
C PRO A 134 -2.23 21.42 -11.39
N SER A 135 -3.55 21.27 -11.38
CA SER A 135 -4.49 22.37 -11.55
C SER A 135 -5.54 22.31 -10.46
N LEU A 136 -5.37 23.14 -9.44
CA LEU A 136 -6.28 23.20 -8.31
C LEU A 136 -7.43 24.18 -8.61
N SER A 137 -8.65 23.79 -8.26
CA SER A 137 -9.80 24.69 -8.37
C SER A 137 -9.62 25.92 -7.48
N PRO A 138 -9.82 27.14 -7.98
CA PRO A 138 -9.82 28.35 -7.16
C PRO A 138 -10.79 28.31 -5.97
N ALA A 139 -11.89 27.56 -6.08
CA ALA A 139 -12.83 27.37 -5.01
C ALA A 139 -12.26 26.69 -3.76
N MET A 140 -11.15 25.95 -3.88
CA MET A 140 -10.42 25.38 -2.74
C MET A 140 -9.83 26.45 -1.83
N PHE A 141 -9.59 27.65 -2.36
CA PHE A 141 -8.97 28.78 -1.65
C PHE A 141 -10.01 29.85 -1.24
N ALA A 142 -11.26 29.66 -1.61
CA ALA A 142 -12.34 30.62 -1.31
C ALA A 142 -12.80 30.62 0.15
N ASN A 143 -12.62 29.49 0.84
CA ASN A 143 -13.03 29.30 2.23
C ASN A 143 -11.90 28.61 3.02
N ASP A 144 -11.68 29.03 4.26
CA ASP A 144 -10.68 28.44 5.16
C ASP A 144 -10.89 26.93 5.40
N GLU A 145 -12.14 26.48 5.41
CA GLU A 145 -12.48 25.06 5.56
C GLU A 145 -11.99 24.20 4.39
N ASN A 146 -11.97 24.76 3.19
CA ASN A 146 -11.60 24.06 1.96
C ASN A 146 -10.10 24.05 1.71
N ILE A 147 -9.36 25.03 2.21
CA ILE A 147 -7.91 25.19 1.96
C ILE A 147 -7.11 23.95 2.39
N GLY A 148 -7.61 23.19 3.36
CA GLY A 148 -7.00 21.94 3.80
C GLY A 148 -6.88 20.88 2.69
N ILE A 149 -7.67 20.97 1.62
CA ILE A 149 -7.58 20.09 0.44
C ILE A 149 -6.24 20.29 -0.27
N ALA A 150 -5.74 21.52 -0.30
CA ALA A 150 -4.47 21.90 -0.95
C ALA A 150 -3.24 21.69 -0.05
N TYR A 151 -3.42 21.28 1.20
CA TYR A 151 -2.28 21.07 2.10
C TYR A 151 -1.41 19.90 1.64
N GLY A 152 -0.10 20.11 1.63
CA GLY A 152 0.85 19.00 1.55
C GLY A 152 0.71 18.07 2.77
N MET A 153 0.93 16.77 2.57
CA MET A 153 0.67 15.74 3.60
C MET A 153 1.45 15.96 4.90
N GLY A 154 2.67 16.48 4.83
CA GLY A 154 3.44 16.80 6.03
C GLY A 154 2.82 17.93 6.89
N LEU A 155 2.18 18.91 6.25
CA LEU A 155 1.46 19.96 6.98
C LEU A 155 0.21 19.40 7.70
N THR A 156 -0.50 18.47 7.08
CA THR A 156 -1.61 17.77 7.74
C THR A 156 -1.13 16.93 8.92
N ALA A 157 0.06 16.31 8.82
CA ALA A 157 0.67 15.57 9.92
C ALA A 157 1.04 16.48 11.11
N GLU A 158 1.54 17.69 10.85
CA GLU A 158 1.79 18.70 11.89
C GLU A 158 0.49 19.13 12.60
N LYS A 159 -0.60 19.29 11.85
CA LYS A 159 -1.92 19.58 12.43
C LYS A 159 -2.41 18.44 13.33
N VAL A 160 -2.22 17.19 12.91
CA VAL A 160 -2.54 16.02 13.74
C VAL A 160 -1.64 15.97 14.98
N ALA A 161 -0.32 16.15 14.84
CA ALA A 161 0.59 16.17 15.97
C ALA A 161 0.18 17.21 17.02
N GLN A 162 -0.21 18.41 16.59
CA GLN A 162 -0.66 19.49 17.45
C GLN A 162 -1.99 19.15 18.15
N GLN A 163 -3.00 18.71 17.40
CA GLN A 163 -4.34 18.48 17.90
C GLN A 163 -4.43 17.26 18.84
N TRP A 164 -3.72 16.19 18.50
CA TRP A 164 -3.63 14.96 19.33
C TRP A 164 -2.48 14.99 20.34
N LYS A 165 -1.74 16.11 20.42
CA LYS A 165 -0.63 16.31 21.38
C LYS A 165 0.43 15.23 21.28
N VAL A 166 0.76 14.78 20.08
CA VAL A 166 1.81 13.79 19.83
C VAL A 166 3.16 14.49 19.85
N SER A 167 3.98 14.19 20.85
CA SER A 167 5.29 14.84 21.00
C SER A 167 6.28 14.40 19.92
N ARG A 168 7.29 15.24 19.66
CA ARG A 168 8.41 14.91 18.79
C ARG A 168 9.15 13.64 19.24
N GLN A 169 9.38 13.50 20.53
CA GLN A 169 10.04 12.33 21.08
C GLN A 169 9.25 11.04 20.78
N ALA A 170 7.94 11.04 21.03
CA ALA A 170 7.11 9.87 20.74
C ALA A 170 7.12 9.51 19.24
N GLN A 171 7.14 10.51 18.35
CA GLN A 171 7.25 10.29 16.90
C GLN A 171 8.58 9.64 16.51
N ASP A 172 9.69 10.10 17.10
CA ASP A 172 11.02 9.57 16.81
C ASP A 172 11.21 8.15 17.38
N GLU A 173 10.70 7.88 18.59
CA GLU A 173 10.68 6.53 19.18
C GLU A 173 9.86 5.55 18.36
N PHE A 174 8.69 5.97 17.88
CA PHE A 174 7.85 5.17 16.97
C PHE A 174 8.57 4.85 15.65
N ALA A 175 9.21 5.84 15.05
CA ALA A 175 9.98 5.67 13.82
C ALA A 175 11.17 4.71 14.01
N TYR A 176 11.90 4.85 15.12
CA TYR A 176 12.97 3.92 15.50
C TYR A 176 12.44 2.49 15.61
N ALA A 177 11.33 2.30 16.34
CA ALA A 177 10.72 0.99 16.52
C ALA A 177 10.28 0.37 15.16
N SER A 178 9.75 1.16 14.24
CA SER A 178 9.39 0.70 12.89
C SER A 178 10.61 0.16 12.14
N HIS A 179 11.76 0.86 12.17
CA HIS A 179 13.01 0.38 11.56
C HIS A 179 13.50 -0.92 12.21
N MET A 180 13.52 -1.00 13.53
CA MET A 180 14.00 -2.20 14.23
C MET A 180 13.10 -3.41 13.97
N LYS A 181 11.78 -3.24 13.95
CA LYS A 181 10.83 -4.30 13.57
C LYS A 181 11.08 -4.78 12.13
N ALA A 182 11.26 -3.85 11.18
CA ALA A 182 11.50 -4.18 9.78
C ALA A 182 12.81 -4.96 9.58
N LEU A 183 13.89 -4.53 10.20
CA LEU A 183 15.19 -5.22 10.13
C LEU A 183 15.11 -6.62 10.73
N LYS A 184 14.48 -6.77 11.89
CA LYS A 184 14.25 -8.08 12.52
C LYS A 184 13.45 -9.01 11.61
N ALA A 185 12.37 -8.50 11.00
CA ALA A 185 11.54 -9.27 10.08
C ALA A 185 12.31 -9.69 8.81
N GLN A 186 13.11 -8.78 8.24
CA GLN A 186 13.98 -9.11 7.09
C GLN A 186 15.00 -10.21 7.44
N GLN A 187 15.66 -10.10 8.59
CA GLN A 187 16.63 -11.10 9.06
C GLN A 187 15.98 -12.47 9.32
N ALA A 188 14.75 -12.47 9.82
CA ALA A 188 13.97 -13.69 10.06
C ALA A 188 13.36 -14.30 8.77
N GLY A 189 13.49 -13.63 7.62
CA GLY A 189 12.91 -14.10 6.36
C GLY A 189 11.39 -13.96 6.27
N GLU A 190 10.79 -13.10 7.10
CA GLU A 190 9.33 -12.92 7.19
C GLU A 190 8.69 -12.51 5.84
N PHE A 191 9.42 -11.80 4.99
CA PHE A 191 8.92 -11.31 3.70
C PHE A 191 9.17 -12.25 2.51
N LEU A 192 9.87 -13.39 2.70
CA LEU A 192 10.29 -14.25 1.58
C LEU A 192 9.13 -14.82 0.77
N ALA A 193 8.00 -15.13 1.42
CA ALA A 193 6.83 -15.71 0.75
C ALA A 193 6.02 -14.69 -0.06
N GLU A 194 6.16 -13.40 0.25
CA GLU A 194 5.36 -12.33 -0.37
C GLU A 194 6.12 -11.52 -1.42
N ILE A 195 7.45 -11.42 -1.30
CA ILE A 195 8.27 -10.62 -2.22
C ILE A 195 8.66 -11.46 -3.44
N THR A 196 8.28 -10.97 -4.61
CA THR A 196 8.80 -11.47 -5.89
C THR A 196 10.07 -10.72 -6.27
N PRO A 197 11.20 -11.40 -6.49
CA PRO A 197 12.41 -10.75 -6.95
C PRO A 197 12.25 -10.09 -8.32
N VAL A 198 12.84 -8.91 -8.47
CA VAL A 198 12.79 -8.12 -9.71
C VAL A 198 14.18 -7.86 -10.23
N GLU A 199 14.37 -8.13 -11.51
CA GLU A 199 15.61 -7.76 -12.19
C GLU A 199 15.57 -6.27 -12.54
N VAL A 200 16.58 -5.52 -12.15
CA VAL A 200 16.76 -4.10 -12.46
C VAL A 200 18.02 -3.87 -13.27
N THR A 201 17.93 -2.97 -14.23
CA THR A 201 19.04 -2.62 -15.12
C THR A 201 19.40 -1.17 -14.94
N ASP A 202 20.59 -0.91 -14.40
CA ASP A 202 21.17 0.42 -14.30
C ASP A 202 22.03 0.70 -15.54
N ARG A 203 21.84 1.89 -16.13
CA ARG A 203 22.64 2.37 -17.26
C ARG A 203 23.36 3.65 -16.85
N THR A 204 24.67 3.66 -16.96
CA THR A 204 25.51 4.83 -16.67
C THR A 204 26.44 5.12 -17.83
N ALA A 205 26.63 6.39 -18.16
CA ALA A 205 27.61 6.77 -19.17
C ALA A 205 29.03 6.63 -18.60
N ASN A 206 29.92 5.99 -19.36
CA ASN A 206 31.36 6.12 -19.16
C ASN A 206 31.80 7.44 -19.82
N LEU A 207 32.14 8.43 -19.03
CA LEU A 207 32.50 9.77 -19.54
C LEU A 207 33.86 9.79 -20.25
N GLU A 208 34.70 8.77 -20.04
CA GLU A 208 36.02 8.69 -20.69
C GLU A 208 35.94 8.02 -22.07
N THR A 209 35.09 6.98 -22.20
CA THR A 209 34.98 6.22 -23.47
C THR A 209 33.75 6.58 -24.29
N GLY A 210 32.79 7.29 -23.71
CA GLY A 210 31.47 7.57 -24.34
C GLY A 210 30.53 6.35 -24.42
N GLU A 211 30.93 5.21 -23.85
CA GLU A 211 30.13 3.99 -23.85
C GLU A 211 29.07 3.98 -22.74
N VAL A 212 27.99 3.24 -22.94
CA VAL A 212 26.98 2.99 -21.91
C VAL A 212 27.34 1.72 -21.14
N ILE A 213 27.66 1.88 -19.86
CA ILE A 213 27.85 0.76 -18.94
C ILE A 213 26.46 0.29 -18.47
N THR A 214 26.12 -0.96 -18.77
CA THR A 214 24.89 -1.60 -18.33
C THR A 214 25.18 -2.60 -17.23
N LYS A 215 24.51 -2.46 -16.06
CA LYS A 215 24.60 -3.40 -14.94
C LYS A 215 23.22 -3.92 -14.59
N THR A 216 23.05 -5.23 -14.66
CA THR A 216 21.81 -5.92 -14.28
C THR A 216 22.01 -6.63 -12.95
N ARG A 217 21.03 -6.52 -12.06
CA ARG A 217 21.01 -7.20 -10.75
C ARG A 217 19.58 -7.54 -10.34
N THR A 218 19.44 -8.59 -9.54
CA THR A 218 18.17 -8.96 -8.93
C THR A 218 18.03 -8.31 -7.57
N VAL A 219 16.88 -7.65 -7.31
CA VAL A 219 16.51 -7.08 -6.01
C VAL A 219 15.35 -7.89 -5.41
N SER A 220 15.48 -8.24 -4.12
CA SER A 220 14.54 -9.13 -3.42
C SER A 220 14.22 -8.70 -2.00
N LEU A 221 14.72 -7.53 -1.57
CA LEU A 221 14.49 -6.98 -0.24
C LEU A 221 14.07 -5.51 -0.36
N ASP A 222 13.20 -5.07 0.56
CA ASP A 222 12.89 -3.66 0.71
C ASP A 222 14.15 -2.90 1.14
N GLU A 223 14.46 -1.80 0.48
CA GLU A 223 15.72 -1.06 0.76
C GLU A 223 15.56 0.08 1.77
N GLY A 224 14.35 0.24 2.30
CA GLY A 224 14.01 1.40 3.16
C GLY A 224 14.54 1.31 4.58
N ALA A 225 14.58 0.11 5.17
CA ALA A 225 14.98 -0.09 6.56
C ALA A 225 16.46 0.28 6.81
N ARG A 226 16.72 1.01 7.89
CA ARG A 226 18.05 1.56 8.20
C ARG A 226 18.61 0.99 9.50
N PRO A 227 19.68 0.19 9.44
CA PRO A 227 20.30 -0.41 10.64
C PRO A 227 21.03 0.61 11.52
N ASP A 228 21.39 1.75 10.97
CA ASP A 228 22.10 2.85 11.64
C ASP A 228 21.17 3.87 12.31
N THR A 229 19.84 3.62 12.31
CA THR A 229 18.89 4.52 12.95
C THR A 229 19.00 4.44 14.47
N THR A 230 19.08 5.61 15.13
CA THR A 230 19.00 5.75 16.59
C THR A 230 18.03 6.87 16.97
N VAL A 231 17.47 6.80 18.16
CA VAL A 231 16.55 7.85 18.66
C VAL A 231 17.26 9.20 18.74
N GLU A 232 18.54 9.22 19.20
CA GLU A 232 19.36 10.42 19.27
C GLU A 232 19.68 10.99 17.88
N GLY A 233 19.85 10.12 16.87
CA GLY A 233 20.04 10.51 15.48
C GLY A 233 18.79 11.17 14.91
N LEU A 234 17.62 10.57 15.17
CA LEU A 234 16.32 11.11 14.76
C LEU A 234 16.03 12.45 15.42
N ALA A 235 16.31 12.60 16.72
CA ALA A 235 16.10 13.84 17.47
C ALA A 235 16.89 15.05 16.92
N LYS A 236 18.02 14.81 16.24
CA LYS A 236 18.84 15.87 15.61
C LYS A 236 18.28 16.33 14.26
N LEU A 237 17.33 15.63 13.66
CA LEU A 237 16.76 15.99 12.36
C LEU A 237 15.93 17.28 12.48
N ARG A 238 16.08 18.15 11.47
CA ARG A 238 15.29 19.38 11.39
C ARG A 238 13.86 19.04 10.93
N THR A 239 12.89 19.81 11.42
CA THR A 239 11.52 19.79 10.93
C THR A 239 11.48 20.30 9.48
N VAL A 240 10.65 19.70 8.64
CA VAL A 240 10.67 19.96 7.19
C VAL A 240 9.36 20.57 6.67
N PHE A 241 8.28 20.55 7.45
CA PHE A 241 6.96 20.99 7.01
C PHE A 241 6.46 22.26 7.70
N ALA A 242 6.92 22.53 8.92
CA ALA A 242 6.59 23.74 9.67
C ALA A 242 7.81 24.23 10.45
N ALA A 243 8.01 25.55 10.53
CA ALA A 243 9.18 26.17 11.18
C ALA A 243 9.31 25.80 12.69
N ARG A 244 8.19 25.60 13.38
CA ARG A 244 8.10 25.14 14.77
C ARG A 244 7.35 23.83 14.88
N GLY A 245 7.56 22.95 13.89
CA GLY A 245 6.89 21.66 13.82
C GLY A 245 7.60 20.57 14.61
N SER A 246 7.10 19.36 14.46
CA SER A 246 7.64 18.13 15.05
C SER A 246 7.90 17.04 14.02
N VAL A 247 7.34 17.17 12.81
CA VAL A 247 7.47 16.17 11.74
C VAL A 247 8.77 16.37 10.97
N THR A 248 9.52 15.30 10.81
CA THR A 248 10.82 15.28 10.13
C THR A 248 10.83 14.22 9.02
N ALA A 249 11.86 14.22 8.20
CA ALA A 249 12.07 13.14 7.23
C ALA A 249 12.28 11.77 7.89
N GLY A 250 12.75 11.74 9.15
CA GLY A 250 13.01 10.50 9.89
C GLY A 250 11.77 9.88 10.54
N ASN A 251 10.72 10.66 10.81
CA ASN A 251 9.48 10.17 11.40
C ASN A 251 8.28 10.25 10.43
N SER A 252 8.60 10.26 9.13
CA SER A 252 7.67 10.22 8.00
C SER A 252 7.97 9.01 7.11
N SER A 253 6.98 8.52 6.39
CA SER A 253 7.18 7.47 5.39
C SER A 253 8.08 7.94 4.25
N GLN A 254 8.79 7.01 3.64
CA GLN A 254 9.62 7.28 2.48
C GLN A 254 8.76 7.35 1.22
N THR A 255 9.00 8.31 0.34
CA THR A 255 8.50 8.27 -1.03
C THR A 255 9.13 7.08 -1.74
N SER A 256 8.34 6.31 -2.47
CA SER A 256 8.74 4.95 -2.86
C SER A 256 8.16 4.53 -4.21
N ASP A 257 8.76 3.49 -4.77
CA ASP A 257 8.33 2.81 -5.98
C ASP A 257 8.00 1.34 -5.66
N GLY A 258 6.95 0.79 -6.25
CA GLY A 258 6.59 -0.61 -6.05
C GLY A 258 5.25 -1.00 -6.65
N ALA A 259 4.97 -2.29 -6.64
CA ALA A 259 3.71 -2.89 -7.09
C ALA A 259 3.33 -4.09 -6.24
N GLY A 260 2.03 -4.40 -6.19
CA GLY A 260 1.50 -5.60 -5.58
C GLY A 260 0.29 -6.12 -6.37
N ALA A 261 0.04 -7.43 -6.28
CA ALA A 261 -1.08 -8.07 -6.96
C ALA A 261 -1.65 -9.24 -6.15
N LEU A 262 -2.96 -9.43 -6.25
CA LEU A 262 -3.71 -10.52 -5.63
C LEU A 262 -4.65 -11.13 -6.66
N VAL A 263 -4.81 -12.46 -6.63
CA VAL A 263 -5.86 -13.16 -7.36
C VAL A 263 -6.99 -13.48 -6.39
N LEU A 264 -8.19 -13.05 -6.75
CA LEU A 264 -9.41 -13.32 -6.01
C LEU A 264 -10.29 -14.27 -6.81
N ALA A 265 -10.93 -15.23 -6.14
CA ALA A 265 -11.77 -16.25 -6.77
C ALA A 265 -13.03 -16.52 -5.95
N SER A 266 -14.11 -16.88 -6.63
CA SER A 266 -15.31 -17.44 -6.03
C SER A 266 -15.06 -18.88 -5.53
N GLU A 267 -15.93 -19.40 -4.68
CA GLU A 267 -15.87 -20.81 -4.27
C GLU A 267 -15.98 -21.77 -5.47
N LYS A 268 -16.78 -21.40 -6.46
CA LYS A 268 -16.92 -22.16 -7.70
C LYS A 268 -15.60 -22.23 -8.47
N ALA A 269 -14.91 -21.10 -8.66
CA ALA A 269 -13.62 -21.05 -9.34
C ALA A 269 -12.53 -21.77 -8.53
N VAL A 270 -12.53 -21.63 -7.20
CA VAL A 270 -11.64 -22.38 -6.30
C VAL A 270 -11.76 -23.89 -6.56
N LYS A 271 -12.98 -24.43 -6.60
CA LYS A 271 -13.22 -25.85 -6.87
C LYS A 271 -12.88 -26.24 -8.32
N GLN A 272 -13.27 -25.41 -9.29
CA GLN A 272 -13.06 -25.68 -10.72
C GLN A 272 -11.58 -25.79 -11.09
N PHE A 273 -10.75 -24.90 -10.56
CA PHE A 273 -9.32 -24.82 -10.87
C PHE A 273 -8.43 -25.48 -9.81
N GLY A 274 -8.99 -26.07 -8.75
CA GLY A 274 -8.24 -26.70 -7.67
C GLY A 274 -7.34 -25.71 -6.92
N LEU A 275 -7.81 -24.48 -6.74
CA LEU A 275 -7.04 -23.41 -6.09
C LEU A 275 -7.05 -23.59 -4.57
N LYS A 276 -6.00 -23.12 -3.91
CA LYS A 276 -5.91 -23.13 -2.44
C LYS A 276 -6.19 -21.73 -1.89
N PRO A 277 -7.31 -21.51 -1.20
CA PRO A 277 -7.58 -20.24 -0.54
C PRO A 277 -6.51 -19.94 0.55
N LEU A 278 -6.03 -18.70 0.57
CA LEU A 278 -5.14 -18.18 1.61
C LEU A 278 -5.93 -17.38 2.66
N ALA A 279 -6.87 -16.57 2.18
CA ALA A 279 -7.72 -15.76 3.02
C ALA A 279 -9.07 -15.51 2.35
N ARG A 280 -10.03 -15.04 3.15
CA ARG A 280 -11.30 -14.51 2.70
C ARG A 280 -11.35 -13.02 2.93
N PHE A 281 -11.86 -12.26 1.96
CA PHE A 281 -12.17 -10.85 2.15
C PHE A 281 -13.44 -10.69 2.98
N VAL A 282 -13.38 -9.99 4.10
CA VAL A 282 -14.48 -9.89 5.07
C VAL A 282 -15.27 -8.60 4.87
N SER A 283 -14.62 -7.45 5.02
CA SER A 283 -15.29 -6.15 4.96
C SER A 283 -14.34 -5.04 4.55
N TYR A 284 -14.93 -3.90 4.17
CA TYR A 284 -14.22 -2.67 3.85
C TYR A 284 -15.04 -1.45 4.25
N ALA A 285 -14.37 -0.41 4.70
CA ALA A 285 -14.97 0.90 4.89
C ALA A 285 -14.02 1.99 4.40
N ALA A 286 -14.58 3.00 3.72
CA ALA A 286 -13.94 4.28 3.49
C ALA A 286 -14.78 5.38 4.16
N LYS A 287 -14.12 6.33 4.81
CA LYS A 287 -14.74 7.42 5.54
C LYS A 287 -14.06 8.75 5.24
N GLY A 288 -14.84 9.81 5.09
CA GLY A 288 -14.34 11.18 4.99
C GLY A 288 -14.05 11.76 6.37
N VAL A 289 -13.03 12.60 6.43
CA VAL A 289 -12.65 13.44 7.58
C VAL A 289 -12.23 14.82 7.08
N PRO A 290 -12.13 15.84 7.94
CA PRO A 290 -11.65 17.15 7.50
C PRO A 290 -10.28 17.04 6.81
N PRO A 291 -10.10 17.62 5.61
CA PRO A 291 -8.88 17.47 4.80
C PRO A 291 -7.60 17.86 5.52
N HIS A 292 -7.62 18.93 6.31
CA HIS A 292 -6.44 19.46 7.02
C HIS A 292 -5.87 18.51 8.11
N ILE A 293 -6.65 17.50 8.51
CA ILE A 293 -6.26 16.46 9.46
C ILE A 293 -6.46 15.06 8.88
N MET A 294 -6.25 14.87 7.58
CA MET A 294 -6.48 13.61 6.87
C MET A 294 -5.89 12.39 7.57
N GLY A 295 -4.81 12.58 8.35
CA GLY A 295 -4.11 11.50 9.06
C GLY A 295 -4.99 10.70 10.00
N ILE A 296 -6.09 11.29 10.52
CA ILE A 296 -6.99 10.59 11.45
C ILE A 296 -8.06 9.74 10.75
N GLY A 297 -8.06 9.69 9.42
CA GLY A 297 -9.04 8.92 8.65
C GLY A 297 -9.28 7.49 9.16
N PRO A 298 -8.27 6.73 9.58
CA PRO A 298 -8.45 5.40 10.18
C PRO A 298 -9.30 5.39 11.46
N ILE A 299 -9.36 6.49 12.23
CA ILE A 299 -10.21 6.58 13.44
C ILE A 299 -11.68 6.36 13.07
N GLU A 300 -12.10 6.82 11.90
CA GLU A 300 -13.47 6.64 11.40
C GLU A 300 -13.64 5.35 10.58
N ALA A 301 -12.61 4.95 9.83
CA ALA A 301 -12.70 3.81 8.93
C ALA A 301 -12.63 2.46 9.67
N ILE A 302 -11.76 2.32 10.68
CA ILE A 302 -11.58 1.09 11.45
C ILE A 302 -12.89 0.66 12.13
N PRO A 303 -13.57 1.51 12.96
CA PRO A 303 -14.83 1.11 13.58
C PRO A 303 -15.93 0.79 12.58
N ALA A 304 -15.94 1.47 11.42
CA ALA A 304 -16.92 1.19 10.38
C ALA A 304 -16.70 -0.19 9.74
N ALA A 305 -15.43 -0.55 9.42
CA ALA A 305 -15.10 -1.86 8.86
C ALA A 305 -15.40 -2.99 9.84
N LEU A 306 -15.06 -2.80 11.13
CA LEU A 306 -15.37 -3.76 12.21
C LEU A 306 -16.87 -3.97 12.34
N ARG A 307 -17.67 -2.90 12.36
CA ARG A 307 -19.13 -3.00 12.43
C ARG A 307 -19.72 -3.78 11.25
N TYR A 308 -19.22 -3.58 10.02
CA TYR A 308 -19.66 -4.32 8.85
C TYR A 308 -19.29 -5.82 8.91
N ALA A 309 -18.21 -6.14 9.61
CA ALA A 309 -17.76 -7.51 9.84
C ALA A 309 -18.45 -8.18 11.05
N GLY A 310 -19.13 -7.43 11.91
CA GLY A 310 -19.63 -7.92 13.20
C GLY A 310 -18.51 -8.26 14.19
N LEU A 311 -17.36 -7.56 14.06
CA LEU A 311 -16.16 -7.76 14.88
C LEU A 311 -15.87 -6.54 15.76
N SER A 312 -15.05 -6.76 16.78
CA SER A 312 -14.41 -5.74 17.62
C SER A 312 -12.92 -5.60 17.28
N HIS A 313 -12.26 -4.53 17.76
CA HIS A 313 -10.81 -4.39 17.55
C HIS A 313 -9.98 -5.47 18.27
N ASN A 314 -10.52 -6.09 19.33
CA ASN A 314 -9.86 -7.20 20.02
C ASN A 314 -9.80 -8.49 19.20
N ASP A 315 -10.75 -8.67 18.27
CA ASP A 315 -10.80 -9.83 17.37
C ASP A 315 -9.73 -9.76 16.28
N ILE A 316 -9.16 -8.58 16.03
CA ILE A 316 -8.08 -8.41 15.06
C ILE A 316 -6.74 -8.80 15.69
N ASP A 317 -6.07 -9.75 15.05
CA ASP A 317 -4.77 -10.26 15.50
C ASP A 317 -3.59 -9.47 14.94
N TRP A 318 -3.78 -8.82 13.77
CA TRP A 318 -2.74 -8.13 13.02
C TRP A 318 -3.28 -6.88 12.32
N PHE A 319 -2.69 -5.72 12.61
CA PHE A 319 -2.99 -4.47 11.91
C PHE A 319 -1.81 -4.04 11.03
N GLU A 320 -2.03 -3.90 9.74
CA GLU A 320 -1.18 -3.12 8.84
C GLU A 320 -1.72 -1.69 8.78
N LEU A 321 -1.35 -0.87 9.76
CA LEU A 321 -1.64 0.56 9.78
C LEU A 321 -0.55 1.29 9.00
N ASN A 322 -0.90 1.86 7.85
CA ASN A 322 0.08 2.59 7.04
C ASN A 322 0.66 3.78 7.80
N GLU A 323 1.97 3.75 8.03
CA GLU A 323 2.72 4.78 8.75
C GLU A 323 3.09 5.94 7.80
N ALA A 324 2.10 6.66 7.28
CA ALA A 324 2.40 7.83 6.48
C ALA A 324 3.25 8.83 7.27
N PHE A 325 2.93 8.98 8.57
CA PHE A 325 3.67 9.76 9.56
C PHE A 325 3.55 9.09 10.94
N ALA A 326 4.59 9.16 11.76
CA ALA A 326 4.52 8.68 13.15
C ALA A 326 3.43 9.42 13.95
N ALA A 327 3.29 10.74 13.73
CA ALA A 327 2.26 11.56 14.38
C ALA A 327 0.85 11.02 14.14
N GLN A 328 0.54 10.70 12.89
CA GLN A 328 -0.77 10.15 12.49
C GLN A 328 -0.98 8.74 13.07
N SER A 329 0.02 7.87 13.00
CA SER A 329 -0.09 6.50 13.50
C SER A 329 -0.35 6.48 15.00
N LEU A 330 0.40 7.27 15.77
CA LEU A 330 0.21 7.41 17.21
C LEU A 330 -1.15 8.02 17.57
N ALA A 331 -1.63 9.02 16.82
CA ALA A 331 -2.95 9.61 17.03
C ALA A 331 -4.06 8.55 16.86
N VAL A 332 -3.98 7.72 15.82
CA VAL A 332 -4.94 6.63 15.56
C VAL A 332 -4.87 5.57 16.66
N MET A 333 -3.66 5.07 16.96
CA MET A 333 -3.46 4.02 17.96
C MET A 333 -3.96 4.44 19.34
N ASN A 334 -3.60 5.64 19.79
CA ASN A 334 -4.00 6.16 21.10
C ASN A 334 -5.50 6.41 21.20
N THR A 335 -6.12 6.94 20.14
CA THR A 335 -7.57 7.24 20.14
C THR A 335 -8.41 5.98 20.18
N LEU A 336 -8.00 4.93 19.45
CA LEU A 336 -8.73 3.66 19.36
C LEU A 336 -8.28 2.62 20.39
N GLY A 337 -7.23 2.90 21.17
CA GLY A 337 -6.68 1.94 22.13
C GLY A 337 -6.13 0.67 21.45
N LEU A 338 -5.51 0.80 20.29
CA LEU A 338 -4.94 -0.36 19.58
C LEU A 338 -3.70 -0.88 20.31
N ASP A 339 -3.60 -2.19 20.43
CA ASP A 339 -2.41 -2.84 21.03
C ASP A 339 -1.19 -2.64 20.12
N PRO A 340 -0.12 -1.95 20.60
CA PRO A 340 1.09 -1.72 19.81
C PRO A 340 1.81 -3.00 19.35
N ALA A 341 1.59 -4.12 20.05
CA ALA A 341 2.19 -5.41 19.68
C ALA A 341 1.52 -5.99 18.43
N LYS A 342 0.25 -5.66 18.19
CA LYS A 342 -0.52 -6.10 17.01
C LYS A 342 -0.40 -5.14 15.83
N VAL A 343 0.12 -3.91 16.03
CA VAL A 343 0.26 -2.91 14.97
C VAL A 343 1.65 -3.00 14.33
N ASN A 344 1.66 -3.26 13.03
CA ASN A 344 2.87 -3.37 12.21
C ASN A 344 3.97 -4.21 12.91
N PRO A 345 3.73 -5.49 13.23
CA PRO A 345 4.72 -6.30 13.94
C PRO A 345 6.03 -6.48 13.15
N MET A 346 5.96 -6.35 11.81
CA MET A 346 7.12 -6.40 10.90
C MET A 346 7.62 -5.02 10.45
N GLY A 347 7.26 -3.94 11.18
CA GLY A 347 7.54 -2.58 10.75
C GLY A 347 6.57 -2.08 9.68
N GLY A 348 6.51 -0.78 9.48
CA GLY A 348 5.57 -0.14 8.58
C GLY A 348 6.23 0.79 7.56
N ALA A 349 5.48 1.73 7.03
CA ALA A 349 5.89 2.54 5.89
C ALA A 349 7.06 3.50 6.18
N ILE A 350 7.31 3.87 7.42
CA ILE A 350 8.48 4.69 7.79
C ILE A 350 9.76 3.94 7.45
N ALA A 351 9.80 2.64 7.76
CA ALA A 351 10.93 1.78 7.49
C ALA A 351 10.91 1.18 6.08
N LEU A 352 9.76 0.64 5.66
CA LEU A 352 9.64 -0.16 4.44
C LEU A 352 9.29 0.66 3.20
N GLY A 353 8.69 1.86 3.38
CA GLY A 353 8.27 2.72 2.29
C GLY A 353 6.75 2.72 2.01
N HIS A 354 6.32 3.73 1.23
CA HIS A 354 4.92 3.99 0.92
C HIS A 354 4.73 4.37 -0.56
N PRO A 355 4.74 3.41 -1.49
CA PRO A 355 4.39 3.67 -2.89
C PRO A 355 2.88 3.83 -3.02
N LEU A 356 2.38 5.02 -2.76
CA LEU A 356 0.98 5.49 -2.61
C LEU A 356 -0.10 4.48 -3.05
N GLY A 357 -0.43 4.44 -4.34
CA GLY A 357 -1.50 3.59 -4.88
C GLY A 357 -1.23 2.09 -4.83
N ALA A 358 0.05 1.68 -4.75
CA ALA A 358 0.45 0.28 -4.57
C ALA A 358 0.29 -0.20 -3.14
N THR A 359 0.37 0.70 -2.14
CA THR A 359 0.49 0.33 -0.72
C THR A 359 -0.64 -0.58 -0.25
N GLY A 360 -1.88 -0.33 -0.68
CA GLY A 360 -3.02 -1.15 -0.27
C GLY A 360 -2.92 -2.62 -0.71
N ALA A 361 -2.47 -2.87 -1.93
CA ALA A 361 -2.25 -4.22 -2.44
C ALA A 361 -1.01 -4.88 -1.79
N ILE A 362 0.07 -4.12 -1.60
CA ILE A 362 1.29 -4.57 -0.91
C ILE A 362 0.97 -5.00 0.52
N ARG A 363 0.27 -4.17 1.30
CA ARG A 363 -0.08 -4.49 2.69
C ARG A 363 -1.12 -5.60 2.80
N ALA A 364 -2.01 -5.73 1.81
CA ALA A 364 -2.91 -6.88 1.73
C ALA A 364 -2.11 -8.18 1.54
N ALA A 365 -1.12 -8.22 0.67
CA ALA A 365 -0.22 -9.37 0.53
C ALA A 365 0.50 -9.65 1.86
N THR A 366 1.07 -8.62 2.51
CA THR A 366 1.77 -8.75 3.79
C THR A 366 0.88 -9.34 4.87
N VAL A 367 -0.33 -8.80 5.08
CA VAL A 367 -1.23 -9.30 6.13
C VAL A 367 -1.67 -10.73 5.86
N ILE A 368 -1.99 -11.10 4.60
CA ILE A 368 -2.41 -12.44 4.23
C ILE A 368 -1.30 -13.47 4.53
N HIS A 369 -0.07 -13.19 4.11
CA HIS A 369 1.07 -14.05 4.40
C HIS A 369 1.39 -14.12 5.90
N ALA A 370 1.27 -13.03 6.64
CA ALA A 370 1.45 -13.01 8.08
C ALA A 370 0.41 -13.89 8.79
N LEU A 371 -0.88 -13.77 8.43
CA LEU A 371 -1.94 -14.61 8.97
C LEU A 371 -1.68 -16.10 8.74
N GLN A 372 -1.21 -16.48 7.54
CA GLN A 372 -0.88 -17.86 7.21
C GLN A 372 0.33 -18.35 8.04
N ARG A 373 1.41 -17.58 8.10
CA ARG A 373 2.65 -17.97 8.76
C ARG A 373 2.51 -18.06 10.27
N HIS A 374 1.83 -17.11 10.89
CA HIS A 374 1.65 -17.04 12.34
C HIS A 374 0.37 -17.72 12.83
N GLN A 375 -0.40 -18.37 11.93
CA GLN A 375 -1.66 -19.09 12.26
C GLN A 375 -2.69 -18.17 12.94
N LEU A 376 -2.72 -16.90 12.57
CA LEU A 376 -3.64 -15.88 13.08
C LEU A 376 -4.96 -15.91 12.29
N LYS A 377 -6.03 -15.37 12.86
CA LYS A 377 -7.36 -15.47 12.24
C LYS A 377 -7.72 -14.23 11.44
N TYR A 378 -7.70 -13.06 12.06
CA TYR A 378 -8.13 -11.82 11.43
C TYR A 378 -6.99 -10.82 11.31
N GLY A 379 -6.86 -10.22 10.11
CA GLY A 379 -5.96 -9.13 9.85
C GLY A 379 -6.66 -7.95 9.21
N MET A 380 -6.17 -6.75 9.49
CA MET A 380 -6.71 -5.51 8.95
C MET A 380 -5.61 -4.71 8.25
N VAL A 381 -5.92 -4.20 7.06
CA VAL A 381 -5.13 -3.16 6.39
C VAL A 381 -5.90 -1.85 6.52
N THR A 382 -5.24 -0.82 7.01
CA THR A 382 -5.86 0.50 7.19
C THR A 382 -4.89 1.63 6.92
N MET A 383 -5.40 2.75 6.42
CA MET A 383 -4.57 3.90 6.06
C MET A 383 -5.35 5.20 6.02
N CYS A 384 -4.64 6.29 6.32
CA CYS A 384 -5.11 7.63 6.01
C CYS A 384 -4.98 7.88 4.50
N VAL A 385 -5.79 8.77 3.98
CA VAL A 385 -5.90 9.04 2.56
C VAL A 385 -5.90 10.55 2.32
N GLY A 386 -5.12 10.99 1.38
CA GLY A 386 -5.04 12.40 1.00
C GLY A 386 -6.41 13.03 0.76
N MET A 387 -6.51 14.32 0.94
CA MET A 387 -7.74 15.11 0.83
C MET A 387 -8.82 14.74 1.86
N GLY A 388 -8.45 14.11 2.99
CA GLY A 388 -9.36 13.91 4.12
C GLY A 388 -10.21 12.66 4.03
N GLN A 389 -9.59 11.47 3.93
CA GLN A 389 -10.29 10.20 4.01
C GLN A 389 -9.49 9.18 4.85
N GLY A 390 -10.16 8.10 5.22
CA GLY A 390 -9.55 6.89 5.76
C GLY A 390 -10.15 5.65 5.12
N ALA A 391 -9.37 4.57 5.05
CA ALA A 391 -9.85 3.28 4.58
C ALA A 391 -9.39 2.15 5.51
N ALA A 392 -10.22 1.12 5.66
CA ALA A 392 -9.90 -0.10 6.39
C ALA A 392 -10.52 -1.31 5.71
N GLY A 393 -9.74 -2.39 5.54
CA GLY A 393 -10.19 -3.66 4.98
C GLY A 393 -9.79 -4.82 5.88
N ILE A 394 -10.68 -5.79 6.08
CA ILE A 394 -10.49 -6.95 6.96
C ILE A 394 -10.39 -8.22 6.13
N PHE A 395 -9.42 -9.05 6.49
CA PHE A 395 -9.13 -10.35 5.90
C PHE A 395 -9.20 -11.42 6.99
N GLU A 396 -9.73 -12.58 6.64
CA GLU A 396 -9.79 -13.76 7.51
C GLU A 396 -8.98 -14.89 6.87
N ARG A 397 -8.07 -15.50 7.64
CA ARG A 397 -7.37 -16.71 7.21
C ARG A 397 -8.35 -17.90 7.09
N VAL A 398 -8.23 -18.66 6.04
CA VAL A 398 -9.02 -19.89 5.79
C VAL A 398 -8.11 -21.10 5.67
#